data_8dd62a5f85d4d7b42fa381d11a0de747
#
_entry.id   8dd62a5f85d4d7b42fa381d11a0de747
#
_cell.length_a   1.000
_cell.length_b   1.000
_cell.length_c   1.000
_cell.angle_alpha   90.00
_cell.angle_beta   90.00
_cell.angle_gamma   90.00
#
_symmetry.space_group_name_H-M   'P 1'
#
loop_
_entity.id
_entity.type
_entity.pdbx_description
1 polymer ?
#
loop_
_entity_poly.entity_id
_entity_poly.type
_entity_poly.pdbx_seq_one_letter_code
_entity_poly.pdbx_strand_id
1 'polypeptide(L)'
;MPEVHRYLCDRLLMMDKGKVVEDGDTETVIKHFLAPIEPVKPLAPIKDEKNAVVWIDGAWKKYDMVTHHTLIRTIEMQDINIKIPRGEILGIIGPSAMGKTVLMRLLGGFEKPDRGHILIRIGTVDFANIAEYGKRSIEARSKLGIIHQEFALPPYQLVQDLFARKIGLKKLEMINQAMAKAKEFGISDVTMDVLLRLADLPEAEAKGRLRELGFEIDVLDDLFPKLPVREAFKAAEPYLKAVNLPEDIFTRYISETSVGEEIRLAIATLMASNCEILLLDEPFGDIDPISLRVVTNSLKELNREFDTTMLVVSHQLDVIRELTHEAILIDEGVVAMRDKPDEVCDAFIERRFK
;
A
#
# COMPACT_ATOMS: atom_id res chain seq x y z
N MET A 1 21.56 -7.95 -2.17
CA MET A 1 21.62 -7.22 -3.46
C MET A 1 22.76 -7.77 -4.28
N PRO A 2 22.52 -8.38 -5.45
CA PRO A 2 23.57 -8.97 -6.29
C PRO A 2 24.66 -7.98 -6.69
N GLU A 3 24.30 -6.73 -6.93
CA GLU A 3 25.23 -5.65 -7.30
C GLU A 3 26.32 -5.44 -6.24
N VAL A 4 25.94 -5.42 -4.95
CA VAL A 4 26.90 -5.26 -3.85
C VAL A 4 27.92 -6.40 -3.82
N HIS A 5 27.44 -7.63 -4.08
CA HIS A 5 28.33 -8.80 -4.11
C HIS A 5 29.34 -8.74 -5.26
N ARG A 6 28.96 -8.14 -6.41
CA ARG A 6 29.89 -7.90 -7.52
C ARG A 6 31.10 -7.06 -7.15
N TYR A 7 30.90 -6.09 -6.23
CA TYR A 7 31.97 -5.19 -5.78
C TYR A 7 32.77 -5.74 -4.59
N LEU A 8 32.16 -6.60 -3.77
CA LEU A 8 32.75 -7.02 -2.50
C LEU A 8 33.32 -8.43 -2.52
N CYS A 9 32.92 -9.30 -3.47
CA CYS A 9 33.23 -10.71 -3.45
C CYS A 9 33.87 -11.17 -4.76
N ASP A 10 34.93 -11.95 -4.69
CA ASP A 10 35.53 -12.65 -5.83
C ASP A 10 34.88 -14.04 -6.04
N ARG A 11 34.27 -14.58 -4.99
CA ARG A 11 33.64 -15.89 -4.96
C ARG A 11 32.35 -15.87 -4.18
N LEU A 12 31.32 -16.54 -4.68
CA LEU A 12 30.03 -16.70 -4.05
C LEU A 12 29.63 -18.17 -3.90
N LEU A 13 28.82 -18.38 -2.85
CA LEU A 13 28.13 -19.65 -2.64
C LEU A 13 26.62 -19.40 -2.82
N MET A 14 25.99 -20.14 -3.74
CA MET A 14 24.53 -20.17 -3.84
C MET A 14 24.00 -21.31 -2.97
N MET A 15 23.01 -20.99 -2.12
CA MET A 15 22.38 -21.96 -1.24
C MET A 15 20.90 -22.12 -1.59
N ASP A 16 20.42 -23.36 -1.62
CA ASP A 16 19.01 -23.70 -1.69
C ASP A 16 18.67 -24.74 -0.62
N LYS A 17 17.58 -24.53 0.13
CA LYS A 17 17.08 -25.40 1.20
C LYS A 17 18.18 -25.87 2.16
N GLY A 18 19.07 -24.98 2.55
CA GLY A 18 20.16 -25.24 3.49
C GLY A 18 21.34 -26.00 2.92
N LYS A 19 21.41 -26.20 1.61
CA LYS A 19 22.54 -26.86 0.92
C LYS A 19 23.21 -25.88 -0.03
N VAL A 20 24.55 -26.00 -0.13
CA VAL A 20 25.29 -25.31 -1.18
C VAL A 20 25.00 -26.01 -2.51
N VAL A 21 24.41 -25.33 -3.45
CA VAL A 21 24.05 -25.84 -4.79
C VAL A 21 25.06 -25.38 -5.84
N GLU A 22 25.73 -24.27 -5.61
CA GLU A 22 26.78 -23.75 -6.48
C GLU A 22 27.86 -23.03 -5.67
N ASP A 23 29.10 -23.10 -6.16
CA ASP A 23 30.29 -22.46 -5.59
C ASP A 23 31.16 -22.01 -6.76
N GLY A 24 31.36 -20.73 -6.94
CA GLY A 24 32.09 -20.24 -8.11
C GLY A 24 32.41 -18.74 -8.06
N ASP A 25 32.88 -18.26 -9.21
CA ASP A 25 33.10 -16.82 -9.37
C ASP A 25 31.78 -16.03 -9.27
N THR A 26 31.90 -14.79 -8.79
CA THR A 26 30.77 -13.94 -8.46
C THR A 26 29.82 -13.73 -9.64
N GLU A 27 30.33 -13.49 -10.85
CA GLU A 27 29.49 -13.23 -12.02
C GLU A 27 28.68 -14.46 -12.46
N THR A 28 29.32 -15.63 -12.46
CA THR A 28 28.67 -16.90 -12.84
C THR A 28 27.57 -17.26 -11.84
N VAL A 29 27.86 -17.20 -10.54
CA VAL A 29 26.87 -17.52 -9.49
C VAL A 29 25.70 -16.53 -9.49
N ILE A 30 25.96 -15.22 -9.62
CA ILE A 30 24.91 -14.22 -9.76
C ILE A 30 24.03 -14.48 -10.99
N LYS A 31 24.64 -14.77 -12.12
CA LYS A 31 23.91 -15.07 -13.37
C LYS A 31 22.97 -16.28 -13.18
N HIS A 32 23.43 -17.35 -12.55
CA HIS A 32 22.60 -18.52 -12.28
C HIS A 32 21.51 -18.23 -11.24
N PHE A 33 21.83 -17.48 -10.19
CA PHE A 33 20.86 -17.02 -9.19
C PHE A 33 19.73 -16.17 -9.80
N LEU A 34 20.07 -15.32 -10.75
CA LEU A 34 19.11 -14.45 -11.43
C LEU A 34 18.42 -15.12 -12.64
N ALA A 35 18.87 -16.31 -13.06
CA ALA A 35 18.28 -17.00 -14.22
C ALA A 35 16.76 -17.28 -14.12
N PRO A 36 16.18 -17.56 -12.93
CA PRO A 36 14.73 -17.74 -12.78
C PRO A 36 13.93 -16.44 -12.81
N ILE A 37 14.58 -15.25 -12.85
CA ILE A 37 13.86 -13.98 -12.83
C ILE A 37 12.97 -13.84 -14.08
N GLU A 38 11.68 -13.62 -13.85
CA GLU A 38 10.74 -13.31 -14.91
C GLU A 38 11.14 -12.05 -15.68
N PRO A 39 10.85 -11.98 -16.98
CA PRO A 39 11.04 -10.73 -17.74
C PRO A 39 10.15 -9.61 -17.18
N VAL A 40 10.61 -8.38 -17.33
CA VAL A 40 9.84 -7.19 -16.99
C VAL A 40 8.58 -7.13 -17.83
N LYS A 41 7.40 -7.11 -17.20
CA LYS A 41 6.14 -6.85 -17.90
C LYS A 41 6.04 -5.35 -18.24
N PRO A 42 5.49 -4.97 -19.40
CA PRO A 42 5.26 -3.57 -19.74
C PRO A 42 4.15 -2.99 -18.86
N LEU A 43 4.21 -1.68 -18.61
CA LEU A 43 3.12 -0.91 -18.04
C LEU A 43 1.97 -0.77 -19.04
N ALA A 44 0.73 -0.82 -18.54
CA ALA A 44 -0.44 -0.47 -19.34
C ALA A 44 -0.53 1.05 -19.49
N PRO A 45 -0.91 1.59 -20.67
CA PRO A 45 -1.10 3.04 -20.82
C PRO A 45 -2.31 3.52 -19.97
N ILE A 46 -2.21 4.75 -19.47
CA ILE A 46 -3.35 5.42 -18.81
C ILE A 46 -4.43 5.68 -19.84
N LYS A 47 -5.64 5.16 -19.61
CA LYS A 47 -6.75 5.23 -20.57
C LYS A 47 -7.37 6.62 -20.69
N ASP A 48 -7.46 7.35 -19.57
CA ASP A 48 -8.05 8.69 -19.50
C ASP A 48 -7.33 9.54 -18.44
N GLU A 49 -6.36 10.32 -18.88
CA GLU A 49 -5.58 11.23 -18.03
C GLU A 49 -6.41 12.33 -17.35
N LYS A 50 -7.60 12.62 -17.87
CA LYS A 50 -8.50 13.63 -17.28
C LYS A 50 -9.39 13.08 -16.17
N ASN A 51 -9.50 11.75 -16.06
CA ASN A 51 -10.34 11.08 -15.09
C ASN A 51 -9.63 10.93 -13.75
N ALA A 52 -9.35 12.03 -13.07
CA ALA A 52 -8.72 11.98 -11.74
C ALA A 52 -9.60 11.22 -10.74
N VAL A 53 -9.01 10.29 -9.98
CA VAL A 53 -9.65 9.54 -8.88
C VAL A 53 -9.14 9.97 -7.51
N VAL A 54 -7.95 10.55 -7.46
CA VAL A 54 -7.37 11.19 -6.28
C VAL A 54 -7.03 12.64 -6.62
N TRP A 55 -7.40 13.56 -5.75
CA TRP A 55 -7.03 14.95 -5.87
C TRP A 55 -6.63 15.51 -4.49
N ILE A 56 -5.38 15.89 -4.37
CA ILE A 56 -4.84 16.64 -3.24
C ILE A 56 -4.86 18.11 -3.66
N ASP A 57 -5.58 18.92 -2.91
CA ASP A 57 -5.84 20.32 -3.20
C ASP A 57 -5.32 21.21 -2.07
N GLY A 58 -4.13 21.80 -2.28
CA GLY A 58 -3.49 22.72 -1.36
C GLY A 58 -3.26 22.15 0.04
N ALA A 59 -2.87 20.87 0.14
CA ALA A 59 -2.72 20.23 1.43
C ALA A 59 -1.49 20.73 2.20
N TRP A 60 -1.71 21.13 3.45
CA TRP A 60 -0.70 21.53 4.42
C TRP A 60 -0.76 20.62 5.64
N LYS A 61 0.42 20.23 6.16
CA LYS A 61 0.51 19.49 7.41
C LYS A 61 1.77 19.88 8.15
N LYS A 62 1.63 20.22 9.43
CA LYS A 62 2.75 20.61 10.29
C LYS A 62 2.75 19.78 11.57
N TYR A 63 3.92 19.30 11.95
CA TYR A 63 4.16 18.68 13.24
C TYR A 63 5.12 19.53 14.04
N ASP A 64 4.70 19.94 15.23
CA ASP A 64 5.53 20.62 16.21
C ASP A 64 5.90 19.61 17.30
N MET A 65 7.17 19.27 17.41
CA MET A 65 7.68 18.46 18.50
C MET A 65 8.33 19.35 19.54
N VAL A 66 7.84 19.27 20.78
CA VAL A 66 8.42 19.97 21.94
C VAL A 66 9.27 19.00 22.73
N THR A 67 10.58 19.20 22.78
CA THR A 67 11.50 18.45 23.65
C THR A 67 12.12 19.41 24.67
N HIS A 68 11.93 19.11 25.97
CA HIS A 68 12.55 19.85 27.10
C HIS A 68 12.60 21.39 26.94
N HIS A 69 11.43 22.01 26.63
CA HIS A 69 11.25 23.46 26.44
C HIS A 69 11.75 24.04 25.12
N THR A 70 12.18 23.24 24.16
CA THR A 70 12.55 23.73 22.81
C THR A 70 11.58 23.18 21.79
N LEU A 71 10.98 24.06 20.98
CA LEU A 71 10.15 23.69 19.85
C LEU A 71 11.08 23.23 18.71
N ILE A 72 11.06 21.94 18.41
CA ILE A 72 11.78 21.41 17.25
C ILE A 72 10.75 21.16 16.16
N ARG A 73 10.83 21.91 15.08
CA ARG A 73 10.04 21.68 13.86
C ARG A 73 10.57 20.43 13.18
N THR A 74 9.76 19.40 13.10
CA THR A 74 10.22 18.10 12.59
C THR A 74 9.81 17.85 11.14
N ILE A 75 8.58 18.13 10.74
CA ILE A 75 8.08 17.89 9.39
C ILE A 75 7.02 18.95 9.07
N GLU A 76 7.12 19.57 7.91
CA GLU A 76 6.10 20.45 7.37
C GLU A 76 5.87 20.11 5.91
N MET A 77 4.63 19.73 5.56
CA MET A 77 4.20 19.63 4.18
C MET A 77 3.48 20.91 3.79
N GLN A 78 3.84 21.48 2.65
CA GLN A 78 3.35 22.79 2.24
C GLN A 78 2.77 22.74 0.84
N ASP A 79 1.52 23.16 0.71
CA ASP A 79 0.83 23.40 -0.56
C ASP A 79 0.94 22.23 -1.56
N ILE A 80 0.67 21.03 -1.08
CA ILE A 80 0.74 19.84 -1.93
C ILE A 80 -0.47 19.83 -2.87
N ASN A 81 -0.20 19.86 -4.17
CA ASN A 81 -1.20 19.85 -5.23
C ASN A 81 -0.90 18.71 -6.21
N ILE A 82 -1.72 17.65 -6.17
CA ILE A 82 -1.53 16.45 -6.99
C ILE A 82 -2.88 15.95 -7.48
N LYS A 83 -3.00 15.66 -8.77
CA LYS A 83 -4.12 14.93 -9.35
C LYS A 83 -3.61 13.62 -9.94
N ILE A 84 -4.30 12.52 -9.65
CA ILE A 84 -3.92 11.18 -10.08
C ILE A 84 -5.10 10.60 -10.85
N PRO A 85 -4.95 10.38 -12.16
CA PRO A 85 -5.95 9.73 -12.98
C PRO A 85 -6.14 8.25 -12.64
N ARG A 86 -7.28 7.70 -13.05
CA ARG A 86 -7.55 6.27 -12.91
C ARG A 86 -6.52 5.47 -13.69
N GLY A 87 -5.99 4.41 -13.07
CA GLY A 87 -5.00 3.54 -13.68
C GLY A 87 -3.58 4.10 -13.70
N GLU A 88 -3.32 5.28 -13.14
CA GLU A 88 -1.94 5.76 -12.95
C GLU A 88 -1.27 5.01 -11.81
N ILE A 89 -0.01 4.61 -12.00
CA ILE A 89 0.90 4.21 -10.95
C ILE A 89 1.87 5.38 -10.74
N LEU A 90 1.73 6.09 -9.62
CA LEU A 90 2.55 7.25 -9.27
C LEU A 90 3.62 6.85 -8.25
N GLY A 91 4.89 7.08 -8.59
CA GLY A 91 6.02 6.90 -7.70
C GLY A 91 6.22 8.10 -6.77
N ILE A 92 6.60 7.85 -5.53
CA ILE A 92 6.90 8.89 -4.54
C ILE A 92 8.29 8.63 -3.99
N ILE A 93 9.24 9.52 -4.28
CA ILE A 93 10.62 9.44 -3.79
C ILE A 93 11.00 10.70 -3.02
N GLY A 94 12.09 10.64 -2.30
CA GLY A 94 12.64 11.77 -1.54
C GLY A 94 13.49 11.30 -0.37
N PRO A 95 14.26 12.19 0.26
CA PRO A 95 15.06 11.87 1.45
C PRO A 95 14.20 11.33 2.59
N SER A 96 14.82 10.62 3.53
CA SER A 96 14.14 10.17 4.75
C SER A 96 13.64 11.37 5.56
N ALA A 97 12.51 11.21 6.25
CA ALA A 97 11.88 12.23 7.08
C ALA A 97 11.36 13.50 6.35
N MET A 98 11.24 13.48 5.02
CA MET A 98 10.71 14.62 4.24
C MET A 98 9.20 14.58 3.99
N GLY A 99 8.44 13.74 4.72
CA GLY A 99 6.97 13.76 4.70
C GLY A 99 6.31 12.69 3.82
N LYS A 100 7.04 11.76 3.18
CA LYS A 100 6.43 10.71 2.34
C LYS A 100 5.37 9.88 3.10
N THR A 101 5.71 9.34 4.26
CA THR A 101 4.78 8.60 5.12
C THR A 101 3.64 9.49 5.63
N VAL A 102 3.91 10.78 5.89
CA VAL A 102 2.84 11.73 6.25
C VAL A 102 1.85 11.88 5.10
N LEU A 103 2.33 12.02 3.86
CA LEU A 103 1.46 12.07 2.68
C LEU A 103 0.60 10.81 2.56
N MET A 104 1.18 9.62 2.77
CA MET A 104 0.44 8.36 2.76
C MET A 104 -0.61 8.31 3.87
N ARG A 105 -0.31 8.80 5.09
CA ARG A 105 -1.26 8.89 6.20
C ARG A 105 -2.41 9.87 5.93
N LEU A 106 -2.13 11.00 5.28
CA LEU A 106 -3.15 11.95 4.84
C LEU A 106 -4.06 11.32 3.78
N LEU A 107 -3.48 10.65 2.78
CA LEU A 107 -4.21 9.95 1.72
C LEU A 107 -5.05 8.79 2.25
N GLY A 108 -4.58 8.06 3.26
CA GLY A 108 -5.34 7.02 3.95
C GLY A 108 -6.45 7.56 4.87
N GLY A 109 -6.48 8.89 5.10
CA GLY A 109 -7.43 9.51 6.01
C GLY A 109 -7.17 9.19 7.49
N PHE A 110 -5.97 8.73 7.84
CA PHE A 110 -5.55 8.51 9.23
C PHE A 110 -5.23 9.81 9.95
N GLU A 111 -4.89 10.81 9.17
CA GLU A 111 -4.59 12.16 9.63
C GLU A 111 -5.34 13.18 8.79
N LYS A 112 -5.64 14.33 9.44
CA LYS A 112 -6.28 15.45 8.78
C LYS A 112 -5.22 16.47 8.36
N PRO A 113 -5.25 17.02 7.14
CA PRO A 113 -4.43 18.16 6.79
C PRO A 113 -4.85 19.38 7.63
N ASP A 114 -3.90 20.26 7.94
CA ASP A 114 -4.18 21.50 8.68
C ASP A 114 -4.86 22.54 7.78
N ARG A 115 -4.59 22.45 6.45
CA ARG A 115 -5.27 23.22 5.40
C ARG A 115 -5.39 22.38 4.14
N GLY A 116 -6.31 22.76 3.24
CA GLY A 116 -6.55 22.06 1.99
C GLY A 116 -7.40 20.80 2.15
N HIS A 117 -7.48 20.02 1.10
CA HIS A 117 -8.39 18.87 1.01
C HIS A 117 -7.71 17.65 0.39
N ILE A 118 -8.13 16.47 0.82
CA ILE A 118 -7.78 15.21 0.19
C ILE A 118 -9.06 14.58 -0.34
N LEU A 119 -9.23 14.60 -1.63
CA LEU A 119 -10.47 14.26 -2.32
C LEU A 119 -10.31 12.92 -3.05
N ILE A 120 -11.20 11.98 -2.76
CA ILE A 120 -11.30 10.68 -3.41
C ILE A 120 -12.62 10.62 -4.18
N ARG A 121 -12.58 10.13 -5.41
CA ARG A 121 -13.76 9.96 -6.26
C ARG A 121 -14.66 8.85 -5.73
N ILE A 122 -15.94 9.16 -5.48
CA ILE A 122 -16.94 8.20 -5.00
C ILE A 122 -17.99 7.85 -6.07
N GLY A 123 -18.23 8.72 -7.02
CA GLY A 123 -19.17 8.52 -8.14
C GLY A 123 -18.54 8.84 -9.49
N THR A 124 -19.35 9.08 -10.49
CA THR A 124 -18.87 9.45 -11.84
C THR A 124 -18.18 10.83 -11.84
N VAL A 125 -18.70 11.79 -11.07
CA VAL A 125 -18.18 13.16 -10.95
C VAL A 125 -17.99 13.61 -9.50
N ASP A 126 -18.51 12.86 -8.53
CA ASP A 126 -18.50 13.22 -7.12
C ASP A 126 -17.19 12.84 -6.44
N PHE A 127 -16.72 13.73 -5.56
CA PHE A 127 -15.58 13.53 -4.69
C PHE A 127 -15.99 13.63 -3.22
N ALA A 128 -15.35 12.86 -2.36
CA ALA A 128 -15.46 12.98 -0.92
C ALA A 128 -14.11 13.37 -0.31
N ASN A 129 -14.14 14.29 0.64
CA ASN A 129 -12.95 14.62 1.42
C ASN A 129 -12.73 13.54 2.47
N ILE A 130 -11.63 12.78 2.32
CA ILE A 130 -11.34 11.64 3.20
C ILE A 130 -10.98 12.09 4.62
N ALA A 131 -10.61 13.34 4.81
CA ALA A 131 -10.30 13.91 6.12
C ALA A 131 -11.54 14.25 6.95
N GLU A 132 -12.71 14.29 6.33
CA GLU A 132 -14.00 14.49 7.00
C GLU A 132 -14.50 13.15 7.60
N TYR A 133 -15.54 13.24 8.43
CA TYR A 133 -16.18 12.08 9.03
C TYR A 133 -17.57 11.89 8.45
N GLY A 134 -17.99 10.62 8.33
CA GLY A 134 -19.33 10.26 7.96
C GLY A 134 -19.42 9.41 6.68
N LYS A 135 -20.64 9.21 6.19
CA LYS A 135 -20.97 8.23 5.15
C LYS A 135 -20.15 8.40 3.86
N ARG A 136 -19.98 9.64 3.36
CA ARG A 136 -19.21 9.89 2.12
C ARG A 136 -17.74 9.55 2.27
N SER A 137 -17.17 9.84 3.42
CA SER A 137 -15.80 9.51 3.74
C SER A 137 -15.60 8.00 3.93
N ILE A 138 -16.55 7.29 4.52
CA ILE A 138 -16.58 5.82 4.59
C ILE A 138 -16.59 5.22 3.19
N GLU A 139 -17.44 5.73 2.29
CA GLU A 139 -17.50 5.29 0.89
C GLU A 139 -16.17 5.52 0.16
N ALA A 140 -15.55 6.70 0.35
CA ALA A 140 -14.23 6.99 -0.23
C ALA A 140 -13.16 5.99 0.27
N ARG A 141 -13.14 5.72 1.58
CA ARG A 141 -12.18 4.77 2.16
C ARG A 141 -12.42 3.33 1.79
N SER A 142 -13.66 2.93 1.52
CA SER A 142 -13.92 1.57 1.03
C SER A 142 -13.21 1.26 -0.29
N LYS A 143 -12.84 2.30 -1.07
CA LYS A 143 -12.09 2.20 -2.32
C LYS A 143 -10.58 2.19 -2.14
N LEU A 144 -10.07 2.47 -0.94
CA LEU A 144 -8.64 2.50 -0.64
C LEU A 144 -8.18 1.18 -0.05
N GLY A 145 -7.07 0.67 -0.56
CA GLY A 145 -6.27 -0.38 0.06
C GLY A 145 -4.92 0.19 0.48
N ILE A 146 -4.46 -0.16 1.67
CA ILE A 146 -3.23 0.41 2.22
C ILE A 146 -2.32 -0.71 2.71
N ILE A 147 -1.07 -0.68 2.26
CA ILE A 147 0.02 -1.50 2.79
C ILE A 147 1.04 -0.55 3.41
N HIS A 148 1.19 -0.66 4.73
CA HIS A 148 2.15 0.12 5.50
C HIS A 148 3.54 -0.53 5.45
N GLN A 149 4.58 0.24 5.72
CA GLN A 149 5.97 -0.23 5.76
C GLN A 149 6.18 -1.43 6.71
N GLU A 150 5.50 -1.45 7.84
CA GLU A 150 5.56 -2.53 8.84
C GLU A 150 4.32 -3.43 8.76
N PHE A 151 3.80 -3.70 7.54
CA PHE A 151 2.67 -4.60 7.45
C PHE A 151 3.10 -6.03 7.81
N ALA A 152 2.23 -6.73 8.53
CA ALA A 152 2.38 -8.15 8.79
C ALA A 152 1.01 -8.80 8.75
N LEU A 153 0.91 -9.95 8.12
CA LEU A 153 -0.29 -10.77 8.18
C LEU A 153 -0.23 -11.68 9.42
N PRO A 154 -1.37 -11.99 10.07
CA PRO A 154 -1.40 -12.85 11.25
C PRO A 154 -0.93 -14.27 10.90
N PRO A 155 0.21 -14.77 11.42
CA PRO A 155 0.85 -16.00 10.93
C PRO A 155 0.01 -17.27 11.15
N TYR A 156 -0.80 -17.30 12.19
CA TYR A 156 -1.65 -18.46 12.57
C TYR A 156 -3.08 -18.37 12.02
N GLN A 157 -3.34 -17.47 11.08
CA GLN A 157 -4.62 -17.34 10.41
C GLN A 157 -4.59 -18.08 9.07
N LEU A 158 -5.70 -18.75 8.73
CA LEU A 158 -5.90 -19.27 7.38
C LEU A 158 -6.12 -18.12 6.39
N VAL A 159 -5.57 -18.27 5.20
CA VAL A 159 -5.73 -17.27 4.12
C VAL A 159 -7.21 -17.03 3.81
N GLN A 160 -8.03 -18.08 3.77
CA GLN A 160 -9.48 -17.96 3.56
C GLN A 160 -10.18 -17.08 4.61
N ASP A 161 -9.76 -17.15 5.87
CA ASP A 161 -10.36 -16.36 6.95
C ASP A 161 -9.93 -14.89 6.87
N LEU A 162 -8.69 -14.62 6.43
CA LEU A 162 -8.20 -13.28 6.14
C LEU A 162 -9.08 -12.61 5.06
N PHE A 163 -9.31 -13.29 3.93
CA PHE A 163 -10.16 -12.78 2.85
C PHE A 163 -11.60 -12.58 3.32
N ALA A 164 -12.19 -13.57 3.98
CA ALA A 164 -13.56 -13.52 4.48
C ALA A 164 -13.80 -12.31 5.40
N ARG A 165 -12.84 -12.00 6.27
CA ARG A 165 -12.91 -10.86 7.19
C ARG A 165 -12.70 -9.53 6.46
N LYS A 166 -11.63 -9.40 5.67
CA LYS A 166 -11.27 -8.12 5.03
C LYS A 166 -12.29 -7.68 3.97
N ILE A 167 -12.82 -8.61 3.17
CA ILE A 167 -13.88 -8.30 2.20
C ILE A 167 -15.13 -7.78 2.91
N GLY A 168 -15.50 -8.38 4.04
CA GLY A 168 -16.63 -7.92 4.86
C GLY A 168 -16.50 -6.47 5.31
N LEU A 169 -15.32 -6.07 5.75
CA LEU A 169 -15.04 -4.71 6.25
C LEU A 169 -15.07 -3.61 5.18
N LYS A 170 -14.89 -3.95 3.90
CA LYS A 170 -14.79 -2.98 2.80
C LYS A 170 -16.00 -2.97 1.87
N LYS A 171 -16.77 -4.06 1.82
CA LYS A 171 -17.92 -4.17 0.93
C LYS A 171 -19.03 -3.21 1.38
N LEU A 172 -19.42 -2.25 0.53
CA LEU A 172 -20.34 -1.17 0.89
C LEU A 172 -21.69 -1.67 1.44
N GLU A 173 -22.21 -2.78 0.90
CA GLU A 173 -23.42 -3.41 1.40
C GLU A 173 -23.27 -3.88 2.85
N MET A 174 -22.15 -4.54 3.18
CA MET A 174 -21.86 -5.00 4.54
C MET A 174 -21.58 -3.83 5.50
N ILE A 175 -20.93 -2.78 5.01
CA ILE A 175 -20.74 -1.53 5.76
C ILE A 175 -22.12 -0.93 6.13
N ASN A 176 -23.06 -0.87 5.19
CA ASN A 176 -24.40 -0.33 5.45
C ASN A 176 -25.17 -1.18 6.47
N GLN A 177 -25.06 -2.51 6.40
CA GLN A 177 -25.64 -3.42 7.41
C GLN A 177 -25.01 -3.23 8.78
N ALA A 178 -23.68 -3.15 8.84
CA ALA A 178 -22.96 -2.91 10.08
C ALA A 178 -23.29 -1.54 10.69
N MET A 179 -23.46 -0.49 9.88
CA MET A 179 -23.90 0.82 10.34
C MET A 179 -25.33 0.79 10.91
N ALA A 180 -26.23 0.01 10.31
CA ALA A 180 -27.58 -0.18 10.87
C ALA A 180 -27.53 -0.87 12.24
N LYS A 181 -26.75 -1.96 12.34
CA LYS A 181 -26.54 -2.68 13.60
C LYS A 181 -25.85 -1.81 14.67
N ALA A 182 -24.84 -1.05 14.29
CA ALA A 182 -24.11 -0.14 15.17
C ALA A 182 -25.04 0.88 15.85
N LYS A 183 -26.05 1.38 15.14
CA LYS A 183 -27.06 2.29 15.70
C LYS A 183 -27.91 1.66 16.80
N GLU A 184 -28.19 0.36 16.71
CA GLU A 184 -28.90 -0.37 17.77
C GLU A 184 -28.07 -0.43 19.07
N PHE A 185 -26.75 -0.42 18.93
CA PHE A 185 -25.80 -0.35 20.05
C PHE A 185 -25.41 1.08 20.45
N GLY A 186 -26.08 2.11 19.91
CA GLY A 186 -25.79 3.52 20.21
C GLY A 186 -24.48 4.05 19.60
N ILE A 187 -23.87 3.33 18.65
CA ILE A 187 -22.66 3.75 17.96
C ILE A 187 -23.06 4.72 16.83
N SER A 188 -22.51 5.94 16.86
CA SER A 188 -22.78 6.97 15.85
C SER A 188 -22.06 6.68 14.51
N ASP A 189 -22.54 7.27 13.41
CA ASP A 189 -21.89 7.20 12.09
C ASP A 189 -20.45 7.73 12.14
N VAL A 190 -20.17 8.73 12.98
CA VAL A 190 -18.80 9.26 13.20
C VAL A 190 -17.92 8.23 13.90
N THR A 191 -18.43 7.61 14.95
CA THR A 191 -17.70 6.57 15.68
C THR A 191 -17.43 5.36 14.78
N MET A 192 -18.41 4.96 13.97
CA MET A 192 -18.26 3.88 13.00
C MET A 192 -17.18 4.19 11.97
N ASP A 193 -17.11 5.43 11.50
CA ASP A 193 -16.06 5.88 10.60
C ASP A 193 -14.66 5.78 11.23
N VAL A 194 -14.53 6.17 12.51
CA VAL A 194 -13.28 6.00 13.26
C VAL A 194 -12.91 4.51 13.37
N LEU A 195 -13.84 3.64 13.74
CA LEU A 195 -13.60 2.19 13.84
C LEU A 195 -13.11 1.58 12.52
N LEU A 196 -13.71 1.97 11.39
CA LEU A 196 -13.29 1.51 10.07
C LEU A 196 -11.91 2.03 9.68
N ARG A 197 -11.53 3.25 10.08
CA ARG A 197 -10.16 3.76 9.90
C ARG A 197 -9.14 2.92 10.67
N LEU A 198 -9.47 2.55 11.91
CA LEU A 198 -8.58 1.75 12.73
C LEU A 198 -8.35 0.34 12.17
N ALA A 199 -9.33 -0.21 11.44
CA ALA A 199 -9.20 -1.51 10.78
C ALA A 199 -8.14 -1.54 9.66
N ASP A 200 -7.75 -0.40 9.12
CA ASP A 200 -6.71 -0.25 8.09
C ASP A 200 -5.33 0.08 8.66
N LEU A 201 -5.21 0.34 9.97
CA LEU A 201 -3.93 0.58 10.63
C LEU A 201 -3.20 -0.74 10.97
N PRO A 202 -1.88 -0.68 11.19
CA PRO A 202 -1.14 -1.78 11.79
C PRO A 202 -1.78 -2.22 13.12
N GLU A 203 -1.83 -3.54 13.35
CA GLU A 203 -2.59 -4.13 14.47
C GLU A 203 -2.24 -3.53 15.85
N ALA A 204 -0.95 -3.27 16.10
CA ALA A 204 -0.50 -2.69 17.36
C ALA A 204 -1.03 -1.26 17.58
N GLU A 205 -1.02 -0.42 16.53
CA GLU A 205 -1.55 0.94 16.56
C GLU A 205 -3.08 0.92 16.70
N ALA A 206 -3.76 0.06 15.93
CA ALA A 206 -5.21 -0.11 15.99
C ALA A 206 -5.68 -0.52 17.40
N LYS A 207 -5.04 -1.51 18.02
CA LYS A 207 -5.34 -1.98 19.38
C LYS A 207 -5.16 -0.87 20.43
N GLY A 208 -4.08 -0.08 20.32
CA GLY A 208 -3.85 1.05 21.22
C GLY A 208 -5.00 2.05 21.16
N ARG A 209 -5.34 2.50 19.95
CA ARG A 209 -6.40 3.50 19.75
C ARG A 209 -7.81 3.01 20.08
N LEU A 210 -8.13 1.73 19.83
CA LEU A 210 -9.42 1.14 20.25
C LEU A 210 -9.60 1.21 21.76
N ARG A 211 -8.57 0.86 22.54
CA ARG A 211 -8.60 0.94 24.00
C ARG A 211 -8.79 2.38 24.51
N GLU A 212 -8.11 3.36 23.90
CA GLU A 212 -8.28 4.77 24.21
C GLU A 212 -9.72 5.27 23.98
N LEU A 213 -10.40 4.70 22.99
CA LEU A 213 -11.80 5.00 22.68
C LEU A 213 -12.80 4.20 23.52
N GLY A 214 -12.34 3.29 24.38
CA GLY A 214 -13.18 2.46 25.23
C GLY A 214 -13.85 1.29 24.52
N PHE A 215 -13.30 0.85 23.38
CA PHE A 215 -13.78 -0.31 22.63
C PHE A 215 -12.91 -1.54 22.89
N GLU A 216 -13.57 -2.70 22.94
CA GLU A 216 -12.88 -3.99 22.88
C GLU A 216 -12.31 -4.24 21.46
N ILE A 217 -11.26 -5.08 21.42
CA ILE A 217 -10.56 -5.37 20.15
C ILE A 217 -11.47 -6.01 19.11
N ASP A 218 -12.45 -6.76 19.55
CA ASP A 218 -13.35 -7.58 18.72
C ASP A 218 -14.58 -6.82 18.24
N VAL A 219 -14.72 -5.53 18.56
CA VAL A 219 -15.91 -4.73 18.20
C VAL A 219 -16.23 -4.77 16.71
N LEU A 220 -15.21 -4.81 15.85
CA LEU A 220 -15.44 -4.92 14.41
C LEU A 220 -15.91 -6.31 13.99
N ASP A 221 -15.41 -7.36 14.65
CA ASP A 221 -15.85 -8.74 14.37
C ASP A 221 -17.31 -8.95 14.83
N ASP A 222 -17.75 -8.24 15.87
CA ASP A 222 -19.14 -8.24 16.32
C ASP A 222 -20.08 -7.49 15.37
N LEU A 223 -19.60 -6.39 14.77
CA LEU A 223 -20.38 -5.57 13.87
C LEU A 223 -20.44 -6.16 12.45
N PHE A 224 -19.33 -6.73 11.98
CA PHE A 224 -19.20 -7.27 10.63
C PHE A 224 -19.18 -8.80 10.64
N PRO A 225 -20.21 -9.48 10.12
CA PRO A 225 -20.16 -10.92 9.95
C PRO A 225 -19.08 -11.30 8.92
N LYS A 226 -18.38 -12.42 9.17
CA LYS A 226 -17.46 -12.99 8.18
C LYS A 226 -18.23 -13.42 6.94
N LEU A 227 -17.68 -13.12 5.78
CA LEU A 227 -18.21 -13.61 4.51
C LEU A 227 -18.10 -15.15 4.46
N PRO A 228 -19.08 -15.88 3.90
CA PRO A 228 -18.92 -17.31 3.66
C PRO A 228 -17.67 -17.60 2.83
N VAL A 229 -16.89 -18.60 3.21
CA VAL A 229 -15.59 -18.94 2.58
C VAL A 229 -15.73 -19.10 1.05
N ARG A 230 -16.82 -19.73 0.58
CA ARG A 230 -17.07 -19.90 -0.85
C ARG A 230 -17.25 -18.56 -1.59
N GLU A 231 -17.90 -17.59 -0.96
CA GLU A 231 -18.10 -16.26 -1.54
C GLU A 231 -16.80 -15.46 -1.49
N ALA A 232 -16.05 -15.59 -0.40
CA ALA A 232 -14.73 -14.99 -0.27
C ALA A 232 -13.75 -15.51 -1.35
N PHE A 233 -13.76 -16.83 -1.63
CA PHE A 233 -12.96 -17.42 -2.69
C PHE A 233 -13.34 -16.88 -4.07
N LYS A 234 -14.63 -16.84 -4.40
CA LYS A 234 -15.09 -16.27 -5.68
C LYS A 234 -14.66 -14.82 -5.88
N ALA A 235 -14.68 -14.02 -4.81
CA ALA A 235 -14.24 -12.63 -4.86
C ALA A 235 -12.71 -12.54 -4.99
N ALA A 236 -11.96 -13.45 -4.40
CA ALA A 236 -10.49 -13.47 -4.38
C ALA A 236 -9.87 -14.03 -5.67
N GLU A 237 -10.52 -15.03 -6.30
CA GLU A 237 -9.98 -15.82 -7.41
C GLU A 237 -9.35 -14.99 -8.55
N PRO A 238 -10.00 -13.94 -9.12
CA PRO A 238 -9.41 -13.16 -10.20
C PRO A 238 -8.13 -12.44 -9.75
N TYR A 239 -8.09 -11.97 -8.51
CA TYR A 239 -6.93 -11.25 -7.96
C TYR A 239 -5.79 -12.20 -7.60
N LEU A 240 -6.09 -13.40 -7.07
CA LEU A 240 -5.07 -14.43 -6.84
C LEU A 240 -4.37 -14.81 -8.14
N LYS A 241 -5.13 -14.95 -9.24
CA LYS A 241 -4.58 -15.21 -10.57
C LYS A 241 -3.71 -14.04 -11.06
N ALA A 242 -4.19 -12.82 -10.94
CA ALA A 242 -3.46 -11.63 -11.38
C ALA A 242 -2.14 -11.42 -10.63
N VAL A 243 -2.09 -11.77 -9.34
CA VAL A 243 -0.85 -11.71 -8.56
C VAL A 243 -0.02 -13.00 -8.61
N ASN A 244 -0.34 -13.93 -9.50
CA ASN A 244 0.41 -15.19 -9.69
C ASN A 244 0.54 -16.00 -8.38
N LEU A 245 -0.58 -16.16 -7.67
CA LEU A 245 -0.69 -17.03 -6.50
C LEU A 245 -1.52 -18.28 -6.85
N PRO A 246 -1.11 -19.48 -6.41
CA PRO A 246 -1.84 -20.70 -6.67
C PRO A 246 -3.15 -20.76 -5.87
N GLU A 247 -4.17 -21.44 -6.39
CA GLU A 247 -5.50 -21.51 -5.75
C GLU A 247 -5.45 -22.23 -4.39
N ASP A 248 -4.56 -23.21 -4.22
CA ASP A 248 -4.39 -23.96 -2.97
C ASP A 248 -3.87 -23.09 -1.81
N ILE A 249 -3.30 -21.91 -2.10
CA ILE A 249 -2.86 -20.96 -1.07
C ILE A 249 -4.02 -20.56 -0.16
N PHE A 250 -5.26 -20.58 -0.67
CA PHE A 250 -6.45 -20.17 0.07
C PHE A 250 -6.73 -21.02 1.32
N THR A 251 -6.26 -22.28 1.31
CA THR A 251 -6.40 -23.23 2.43
C THR A 251 -5.18 -23.30 3.34
N ARG A 252 -4.11 -22.58 3.04
CA ARG A 252 -2.88 -22.57 3.84
C ARG A 252 -2.96 -21.59 5.00
N TYR A 253 -2.12 -21.82 6.01
CA TYR A 253 -1.80 -20.80 7.01
C TYR A 253 -0.85 -19.75 6.41
N ILE A 254 -0.96 -18.52 6.89
CA ILE A 254 -0.07 -17.42 6.44
C ILE A 254 1.39 -17.74 6.77
N SER A 255 1.67 -18.41 7.89
CA SER A 255 3.02 -18.87 8.26
C SER A 255 3.66 -19.88 7.27
N GLU A 256 2.87 -20.43 6.35
CA GLU A 256 3.35 -21.36 5.31
C GLU A 256 3.69 -20.62 4.00
N THR A 257 3.60 -19.29 3.97
CA THR A 257 3.88 -18.48 2.81
C THR A 257 5.24 -17.80 2.91
N SER A 258 5.87 -17.53 1.76
CA SER A 258 7.07 -16.71 1.69
C SER A 258 6.74 -15.22 1.80
N VAL A 259 7.72 -14.37 2.12
CA VAL A 259 7.55 -12.91 2.21
C VAL A 259 6.94 -12.32 0.92
N GLY A 260 7.43 -12.76 -0.24
CA GLY A 260 6.87 -12.34 -1.52
C GLY A 260 5.43 -12.82 -1.76
N GLU A 261 5.04 -13.99 -1.26
CA GLU A 261 3.66 -14.47 -1.27
C GLU A 261 2.78 -13.68 -0.31
N GLU A 262 3.27 -13.34 0.90
CA GLU A 262 2.54 -12.52 1.87
C GLU A 262 2.18 -11.15 1.31
N ILE A 263 3.11 -10.48 0.64
CA ILE A 263 2.84 -9.18 0.00
C ILE A 263 1.76 -9.33 -1.08
N ARG A 264 1.89 -10.35 -1.95
CA ARG A 264 0.90 -10.61 -3.00
C ARG A 264 -0.45 -11.00 -2.42
N LEU A 265 -0.50 -11.74 -1.31
CA LEU A 265 -1.72 -12.04 -0.56
C LEU A 265 -2.36 -10.78 0.01
N ALA A 266 -1.57 -9.90 0.64
CA ALA A 266 -2.06 -8.64 1.16
C ALA A 266 -2.69 -7.79 0.04
N ILE A 267 -2.00 -7.65 -1.10
CA ILE A 267 -2.51 -6.93 -2.28
C ILE A 267 -3.80 -7.58 -2.80
N ALA A 268 -3.81 -8.90 -3.02
CA ALA A 268 -4.99 -9.61 -3.51
C ALA A 268 -6.19 -9.48 -2.57
N THR A 269 -5.96 -9.49 -1.25
CA THR A 269 -6.98 -9.31 -0.23
C THR A 269 -7.61 -7.91 -0.30
N LEU A 270 -6.79 -6.87 -0.46
CA LEU A 270 -7.27 -5.50 -0.63
C LEU A 270 -8.07 -5.36 -1.92
N MET A 271 -7.58 -5.90 -3.03
CA MET A 271 -8.27 -5.86 -4.31
C MET A 271 -9.63 -6.59 -4.27
N ALA A 272 -9.68 -7.78 -3.67
CA ALA A 272 -10.92 -8.55 -3.47
C ALA A 272 -11.94 -7.81 -2.59
N SER A 273 -11.48 -6.86 -1.80
CA SER A 273 -12.30 -6.00 -0.94
C SER A 273 -12.85 -4.74 -1.64
N ASN A 274 -12.90 -4.74 -2.98
CA ASN A 274 -13.39 -3.62 -3.81
C ASN A 274 -12.47 -2.38 -3.83
N CYS A 275 -11.18 -2.58 -3.63
CA CYS A 275 -10.19 -1.52 -3.69
C CYS A 275 -9.98 -1.08 -5.15
N GLU A 276 -10.05 0.24 -5.40
CA GLU A 276 -9.74 0.86 -6.70
C GLU A 276 -8.40 1.62 -6.67
N ILE A 277 -7.94 1.97 -5.47
CA ILE A 277 -6.73 2.77 -5.24
C ILE A 277 -5.87 2.06 -4.19
N LEU A 278 -4.62 1.72 -4.53
CA LEU A 278 -3.65 1.12 -3.63
C LEU A 278 -2.62 2.16 -3.17
N LEU A 279 -2.45 2.27 -1.87
CA LEU A 279 -1.39 3.05 -1.23
C LEU A 279 -0.33 2.08 -0.69
N LEU A 280 0.85 2.11 -1.26
CA LEU A 280 1.95 1.19 -0.97
C LEU A 280 3.12 1.98 -0.35
N ASP A 281 3.27 1.90 0.97
CA ASP A 281 4.32 2.61 1.71
C ASP A 281 5.48 1.66 1.99
N GLU A 282 6.49 1.68 1.15
CA GLU A 282 7.71 0.86 1.20
C GLU A 282 7.47 -0.66 1.35
N PRO A 283 6.58 -1.26 0.55
CA PRO A 283 6.19 -2.67 0.72
C PRO A 283 7.28 -3.66 0.30
N PHE A 284 8.43 -3.19 -0.22
CA PHE A 284 9.46 -4.03 -0.87
C PHE A 284 10.74 -4.17 -0.02
N GLY A 285 10.74 -3.80 1.27
CA GLY A 285 11.95 -3.60 2.08
C GLY A 285 12.89 -4.80 2.14
N ASP A 286 12.40 -5.98 2.47
CA ASP A 286 13.20 -7.18 2.75
C ASP A 286 12.97 -8.32 1.74
N ILE A 287 12.63 -7.98 0.49
CA ILE A 287 12.36 -8.97 -0.55
C ILE A 287 13.62 -9.26 -1.36
N ASP A 288 13.84 -10.55 -1.67
CA ASP A 288 14.86 -10.97 -2.61
C ASP A 288 14.53 -10.50 -4.05
N PRO A 289 15.54 -10.37 -4.94
CA PRO A 289 15.33 -9.83 -6.29
C PRO A 289 14.37 -10.63 -7.17
N ILE A 290 14.27 -11.95 -6.96
CA ILE A 290 13.36 -12.82 -7.72
C ILE A 290 11.93 -12.54 -7.30
N SER A 291 11.67 -12.57 -5.99
CA SER A 291 10.36 -12.26 -5.42
C SER A 291 9.93 -10.82 -5.73
N LEU A 292 10.86 -9.85 -5.67
CA LEU A 292 10.61 -8.46 -6.05
C LEU A 292 10.11 -8.34 -7.49
N ARG A 293 10.73 -9.05 -8.43
CA ARG A 293 10.31 -9.10 -9.84
C ARG A 293 8.87 -9.63 -9.97
N VAL A 294 8.56 -10.72 -9.26
CA VAL A 294 7.21 -11.30 -9.29
C VAL A 294 6.18 -10.32 -8.72
N VAL A 295 6.50 -9.64 -7.61
CA VAL A 295 5.59 -8.66 -7.00
C VAL A 295 5.38 -7.46 -7.92
N THR A 296 6.44 -6.88 -8.50
CA THR A 296 6.32 -5.73 -9.42
C THR A 296 5.54 -6.08 -10.68
N ASN A 297 5.78 -7.28 -11.26
CA ASN A 297 4.99 -7.78 -12.38
C ASN A 297 3.51 -8.00 -12.00
N SER A 298 3.23 -8.48 -10.79
CA SER A 298 1.87 -8.65 -10.27
C SER A 298 1.13 -7.31 -10.15
N LEU A 299 1.81 -6.25 -9.67
CA LEU A 299 1.23 -4.91 -9.60
C LEU A 299 0.90 -4.35 -11.00
N LYS A 300 1.77 -4.56 -11.99
CA LYS A 300 1.51 -4.18 -13.38
C LYS A 300 0.31 -4.94 -13.96
N GLU A 301 0.18 -6.22 -13.63
CA GLU A 301 -0.96 -7.04 -14.05
C GLU A 301 -2.27 -6.54 -13.47
N LEU A 302 -2.31 -6.26 -12.17
CA LEU A 302 -3.47 -5.67 -11.51
C LEU A 302 -3.85 -4.31 -12.10
N ASN A 303 -2.87 -3.47 -12.40
CA ASN A 303 -3.10 -2.19 -13.06
C ASN A 303 -3.73 -2.39 -14.45
N ARG A 304 -3.19 -3.32 -15.24
CA ARG A 304 -3.65 -3.62 -16.59
C ARG A 304 -5.07 -4.21 -16.63
N GLU A 305 -5.37 -5.18 -15.76
CA GLU A 305 -6.62 -5.92 -15.77
C GLU A 305 -7.77 -5.18 -15.10
N PHE A 306 -7.47 -4.49 -14.00
CA PHE A 306 -8.50 -3.86 -13.15
C PHE A 306 -8.47 -2.34 -13.14
N ASP A 307 -7.59 -1.71 -13.94
CA ASP A 307 -7.45 -0.24 -13.99
C ASP A 307 -7.12 0.37 -12.61
N THR A 308 -6.38 -0.40 -11.78
CA THR A 308 -6.06 -0.03 -10.39
C THR A 308 -5.11 1.16 -10.38
N THR A 309 -5.48 2.22 -9.66
CA THR A 309 -4.60 3.37 -9.41
C THR A 309 -3.69 3.06 -8.22
N MET A 310 -2.41 3.38 -8.32
CA MET A 310 -1.46 3.06 -7.25
C MET A 310 -0.58 4.26 -6.92
N LEU A 311 -0.30 4.43 -5.62
CA LEU A 311 0.73 5.34 -5.14
C LEU A 311 1.78 4.49 -4.43
N VAL A 312 3.03 4.60 -4.88
CA VAL A 312 4.11 3.72 -4.44
C VAL A 312 5.24 4.57 -3.86
N VAL A 313 5.44 4.48 -2.56
CA VAL A 313 6.67 4.98 -1.92
C VAL A 313 7.71 3.88 -1.94
N SER A 314 8.90 4.16 -2.45
CA SER A 314 10.02 3.23 -2.40
C SER A 314 11.36 3.96 -2.37
N HIS A 315 12.30 3.39 -1.61
CA HIS A 315 13.73 3.79 -1.66
C HIS A 315 14.50 3.08 -2.78
N GLN A 316 13.91 2.06 -3.39
CA GLN A 316 14.50 1.32 -4.49
C GLN A 316 14.15 2.03 -5.81
N LEU A 317 15.08 2.85 -6.30
CA LEU A 317 14.86 3.67 -7.50
C LEU A 317 14.57 2.82 -8.74
N ASP A 318 15.18 1.64 -8.85
CA ASP A 318 14.92 0.72 -9.96
C ASP A 318 13.46 0.26 -9.99
N VAL A 319 12.85 0.05 -8.82
CA VAL A 319 11.41 -0.26 -8.72
C VAL A 319 10.57 0.92 -9.22
N ILE A 320 10.90 2.13 -8.81
CA ILE A 320 10.17 3.34 -9.26
C ILE A 320 10.31 3.50 -10.77
N ARG A 321 11.53 3.39 -11.34
CA ARG A 321 11.76 3.48 -12.78
C ARG A 321 10.97 2.46 -13.58
N GLU A 322 10.86 1.24 -13.05
CA GLU A 322 10.22 0.14 -13.75
C GLU A 322 8.70 0.08 -13.57
N LEU A 323 8.21 0.44 -12.38
CA LEU A 323 6.81 0.20 -11.98
C LEU A 323 5.89 1.40 -12.23
N THR A 324 6.39 2.62 -12.34
CA THR A 324 5.55 3.82 -12.30
C THR A 324 5.44 4.53 -13.65
N HIS A 325 4.30 5.20 -13.90
CA HIS A 325 4.08 6.03 -15.10
C HIS A 325 4.75 7.38 -14.96
N GLU A 326 4.60 7.99 -13.77
CA GLU A 326 5.24 9.22 -13.35
C GLU A 326 5.77 9.04 -11.93
N ALA A 327 6.69 9.91 -11.53
CA ALA A 327 7.16 9.99 -10.16
C ALA A 327 7.12 11.43 -9.67
N ILE A 328 7.05 11.59 -8.33
CA ILE A 328 7.23 12.86 -7.65
C ILE A 328 8.42 12.79 -6.70
N LEU A 329 9.19 13.87 -6.65
CA LEU A 329 10.22 14.10 -5.66
C LEU A 329 9.65 15.00 -4.56
N ILE A 330 9.55 14.45 -3.35
CA ILE A 330 9.21 15.24 -2.16
C ILE A 330 10.53 15.67 -1.49
N ASP A 331 10.72 16.97 -1.37
CA ASP A 331 11.88 17.56 -0.73
C ASP A 331 11.46 18.78 0.09
N GLU A 332 11.96 18.90 1.32
CA GLU A 332 11.61 19.96 2.27
C GLU A 332 10.08 20.19 2.43
N GLY A 333 9.30 19.12 2.31
CA GLY A 333 7.84 19.15 2.48
C GLY A 333 7.04 19.68 1.28
N VAL A 334 7.67 19.90 0.14
CA VAL A 334 6.99 20.29 -1.11
C VAL A 334 7.18 19.24 -2.20
N VAL A 335 6.32 19.25 -3.22
CA VAL A 335 6.57 18.52 -4.46
C VAL A 335 7.57 19.32 -5.28
N ALA A 336 8.83 18.94 -5.19
CA ALA A 336 9.92 19.63 -5.87
C ALA A 336 9.96 19.34 -7.38
N MET A 337 9.50 18.15 -7.80
CA MET A 337 9.46 17.73 -9.20
C MET A 337 8.36 16.69 -9.41
N ARG A 338 7.70 16.70 -10.56
CA ARG A 338 6.84 15.63 -11.08
C ARG A 338 7.17 15.45 -12.56
N ASP A 339 7.62 14.28 -12.94
CA ASP A 339 8.00 13.94 -14.33
C ASP A 339 8.07 12.42 -14.50
N LYS A 340 8.63 11.98 -15.63
CA LYS A 340 8.95 10.57 -15.89
C LYS A 340 9.84 10.01 -14.78
N PRO A 341 9.69 8.73 -14.44
CA PRO A 341 10.43 8.12 -13.33
C PRO A 341 11.95 8.27 -13.45
N ASP A 342 12.50 8.14 -14.65
CA ASP A 342 13.94 8.29 -14.90
C ASP A 342 14.44 9.68 -14.54
N GLU A 343 13.77 10.73 -15.02
CA GLU A 343 14.13 12.13 -14.78
C GLU A 343 14.09 12.47 -13.27
N VAL A 344 13.04 12.00 -12.58
CA VAL A 344 12.88 12.27 -11.15
C VAL A 344 13.92 11.50 -10.31
N CYS A 345 14.22 10.25 -10.67
CA CYS A 345 15.24 9.45 -10.00
C CYS A 345 16.63 10.03 -10.21
N ASP A 346 16.95 10.48 -11.42
CA ASP A 346 18.25 11.11 -11.71
C ASP A 346 18.41 12.43 -10.96
N ALA A 347 17.39 13.29 -10.93
CA ALA A 347 17.38 14.52 -10.15
C ALA A 347 17.56 14.25 -8.64
N PHE A 348 16.98 13.17 -8.11
CA PHE A 348 17.15 12.77 -6.72
C PHE A 348 18.59 12.32 -6.42
N ILE A 349 19.21 11.54 -7.33
CA ILE A 349 20.60 11.09 -7.20
C ILE A 349 21.54 12.30 -7.22
N GLU A 350 21.39 13.18 -8.20
CA GLU A 350 22.24 14.39 -8.33
C GLU A 350 22.18 15.31 -7.11
N ARG A 351 21.00 15.45 -6.47
CA ARG A 351 20.85 16.22 -5.23
C ARG A 351 21.56 15.62 -4.01
N ARG A 352 21.68 14.30 -3.94
CA ARG A 352 22.34 13.59 -2.84
C ARG A 352 23.86 13.72 -2.85
N PHE A 353 24.44 13.99 -4.00
CA PHE A 353 25.90 14.07 -4.18
C PHE A 353 26.41 15.51 -4.37
N LYS A 354 25.56 16.51 -4.24
CA LYS A 354 25.90 17.94 -4.07
C LYS A 354 25.75 18.34 -2.61
#